data_f97f85e951382b7fd35f6680dd0a45aa
#
_entry.id   f97f85e951382b7fd35f6680dd0a45aa
#
_cell.length_a   1.000
_cell.length_b   1.000
_cell.length_c   1.000
_cell.angle_alpha   90.00
_cell.angle_beta   90.00
_cell.angle_gamma   90.00
#
_symmetry.space_group_name_H-M   'P 1'
#
loop_
_entity.id
_entity.type
_entity.pdbx_description
1 polymer ?
#
loop_
_entity_poly.entity_id
_entity_poly.type
_entity_poly.pdbx_seq_one_letter_code
_entity_poly.pdbx_strand_id
1 'polypeptide(L)'
;QEQFKEYFRTAPLWVMDSFHIEEMDKGVIFVRENAPVENIYFIGKGIIEAIDYRVHGVAYEFMRFDNVYAMGGMEYIMDMKTYRTTLRTVTRCTVVKMSRANFEKWMSADIHALKQEAKQVANYLLEEGRKGRTLLFLQGADRLSMLLVERFERYAKNGLLQVRGGQQGLSNSTGLCLKTINRSVKKLSEQGLITKEGNKILVDQSQYERLKEIISKIVTLE
;
A
#
# COMPACT_ATOMS: atom_id res chain seq x y z
N GLN A 1 0.73 -17.08 -2.92
CA GLN A 1 0.40 -18.35 -2.20
C GLN A 1 1.46 -18.72 -1.17
N GLU A 2 2.75 -18.52 -1.45
CA GLU A 2 3.83 -18.92 -0.54
C GLU A 2 3.87 -18.06 0.72
N GLN A 3 3.71 -16.76 0.61
CA GLN A 3 3.62 -15.82 1.74
C GLN A 3 2.41 -16.12 2.64
N PHE A 4 1.27 -16.54 2.06
CA PHE A 4 0.10 -16.94 2.82
C PHE A 4 0.38 -18.20 3.64
N LYS A 5 1.04 -19.20 3.05
CA LYS A 5 1.46 -20.42 3.75
C LYS A 5 2.45 -20.11 4.87
N GLU A 6 3.40 -19.21 4.63
CA GLU A 6 4.36 -18.82 5.67
C GLU A 6 3.70 -18.03 6.81
N TYR A 7 2.76 -17.13 6.50
CA TYR A 7 2.04 -16.38 7.51
C TYR A 7 1.25 -17.29 8.47
N PHE A 8 0.60 -18.34 7.95
CA PHE A 8 -0.20 -19.29 8.72
C PHE A 8 0.53 -20.58 9.06
N ARG A 9 1.85 -20.65 8.90
CA ARG A 9 2.63 -21.89 9.07
C ARG A 9 2.48 -22.55 10.44
N THR A 10 2.36 -21.77 11.49
CA THR A 10 2.21 -22.25 12.88
C THR A 10 0.75 -22.26 13.35
N ALA A 11 -0.17 -21.78 12.52
CA ALA A 11 -1.56 -21.65 12.90
C ALA A 11 -2.22 -23.04 13.13
N PRO A 12 -2.96 -23.22 14.22
CA PRO A 12 -3.74 -24.44 14.44
C PRO A 12 -4.81 -24.63 13.34
N LEU A 13 -5.19 -25.87 13.04
CA LEU A 13 -6.18 -26.19 12.00
C LEU A 13 -7.49 -25.41 12.16
N TRP A 14 -8.00 -25.24 13.38
CA TRP A 14 -9.23 -24.51 13.64
C TRP A 14 -9.19 -23.04 13.17
N VAL A 15 -8.00 -22.44 13.04
CA VAL A 15 -7.82 -21.10 12.45
C VAL A 15 -8.23 -21.13 10.99
N MET A 16 -7.78 -22.14 10.25
CA MET A 16 -8.11 -22.30 8.83
C MET A 16 -9.60 -22.66 8.65
N ASP A 17 -10.17 -23.45 9.54
CA ASP A 17 -11.59 -23.81 9.53
C ASP A 17 -12.50 -22.60 9.79
N SER A 18 -11.96 -21.54 10.40
CA SER A 18 -12.68 -20.30 10.66
C SER A 18 -12.67 -19.30 9.48
N PHE A 19 -11.99 -19.63 8.39
CA PHE A 19 -11.87 -18.75 7.23
C PHE A 19 -13.14 -18.71 6.38
N HIS A 20 -13.50 -17.50 5.95
CA HIS A 20 -14.47 -17.25 4.90
C HIS A 20 -13.74 -16.60 3.73
N ILE A 21 -13.79 -17.27 2.57
CA ILE A 21 -13.12 -16.78 1.35
C ILE A 21 -14.13 -16.00 0.54
N GLU A 22 -13.77 -14.76 0.17
CA GLU A 22 -14.60 -13.86 -0.61
C GLU A 22 -13.84 -13.42 -1.87
N GLU A 23 -14.49 -13.51 -3.04
CA GLU A 23 -13.99 -12.90 -4.27
C GLU A 23 -14.59 -11.50 -4.40
N MET A 24 -13.74 -10.52 -4.58
CA MET A 24 -14.12 -9.11 -4.70
C MET A 24 -13.66 -8.54 -6.02
N ASP A 25 -14.55 -7.88 -6.73
CA ASP A 25 -14.21 -7.18 -7.97
C ASP A 25 -13.40 -5.90 -7.67
N LYS A 26 -12.78 -5.33 -8.72
CA LYS A 26 -12.06 -4.07 -8.63
C LYS A 26 -12.96 -2.93 -8.17
N GLY A 27 -12.48 -2.09 -7.25
CA GLY A 27 -13.16 -0.89 -6.76
C GLY A 27 -14.08 -1.12 -5.56
N VAL A 28 -14.17 -2.36 -5.05
CA VAL A 28 -15.00 -2.67 -3.89
C VAL A 28 -14.36 -2.12 -2.62
N ILE A 29 -15.10 -1.33 -1.85
CA ILE A 29 -14.73 -0.91 -0.49
C ILE A 29 -15.28 -1.96 0.46
N PHE A 30 -14.39 -2.70 1.13
CA PHE A 30 -14.75 -3.79 2.04
C PHE A 30 -14.49 -3.46 3.51
N VAL A 31 -13.66 -2.45 3.79
CA VAL A 31 -13.46 -1.84 5.12
C VAL A 31 -13.67 -0.35 5.01
N ARG A 32 -14.41 0.23 5.96
CA ARG A 32 -14.60 1.68 6.07
C ARG A 32 -13.98 2.19 7.36
N GLU A 33 -13.29 3.32 7.27
CA GLU A 33 -12.82 4.04 8.46
C GLU A 33 -13.97 4.30 9.43
N ASN A 34 -13.71 4.18 10.73
CA ASN A 34 -14.64 4.30 11.83
C ASN A 34 -15.73 3.21 11.92
N ALA A 35 -15.80 2.25 10.99
CA ALA A 35 -16.64 1.07 11.16
C ALA A 35 -16.08 0.15 12.27
N PRO A 36 -16.94 -0.62 12.99
CA PRO A 36 -16.49 -1.56 14.02
C PRO A 36 -15.54 -2.63 13.45
N VAL A 37 -14.47 -2.97 14.18
CA VAL A 37 -13.55 -4.05 13.82
C VAL A 37 -14.17 -5.39 14.24
N GLU A 38 -15.09 -5.89 13.44
CA GLU A 38 -15.73 -7.19 13.65
C GLU A 38 -14.97 -8.33 12.99
N ASN A 39 -14.22 -8.02 11.94
CA ASN A 39 -13.49 -8.99 11.14
C ASN A 39 -12.05 -8.56 10.91
N ILE A 40 -11.19 -9.55 10.69
CA ILE A 40 -9.82 -9.39 10.21
C ILE A 40 -9.77 -9.96 8.79
N TYR A 41 -9.15 -9.22 7.87
CA TYR A 41 -9.07 -9.62 6.47
C TYR A 41 -7.63 -9.87 6.06
N PHE A 42 -7.40 -10.90 5.25
CA PHE A 42 -6.11 -11.27 4.70
C PHE A 42 -6.19 -11.32 3.18
N ILE A 43 -5.18 -10.80 2.49
CA ILE A 43 -5.15 -10.84 1.04
C ILE A 43 -4.56 -12.17 0.58
N GLY A 44 -5.37 -13.02 -0.05
CA GLY A 44 -4.91 -14.23 -0.69
C GLY A 44 -4.35 -13.99 -2.10
N LYS A 45 -4.99 -13.05 -2.85
CA LYS A 45 -4.58 -12.67 -4.21
C LYS A 45 -5.13 -11.29 -4.54
N GLY A 46 -4.38 -10.54 -5.35
CA GLY A 46 -4.78 -9.21 -5.82
C GLY A 46 -4.04 -8.09 -5.11
N ILE A 47 -4.48 -6.86 -5.34
CA ILE A 47 -3.92 -5.64 -4.77
C ILE A 47 -5.05 -4.84 -4.16
N ILE A 48 -4.87 -4.41 -2.93
CA ILE A 48 -5.75 -3.45 -2.23
C ILE A 48 -5.00 -2.18 -1.90
N GLU A 49 -5.72 -1.12 -1.63
CA GLU A 49 -5.17 0.17 -1.21
C GLU A 49 -5.87 0.68 0.02
N ALA A 50 -5.10 1.38 0.86
CA ALA A 50 -5.61 2.15 1.99
C ALA A 50 -5.82 3.60 1.57
N ILE A 51 -6.98 4.16 1.89
CA ILE A 51 -7.42 5.48 1.48
C ILE A 51 -7.74 6.32 2.70
N ASP A 52 -7.21 7.53 2.74
CA ASP A 52 -7.58 8.56 3.70
C ASP A 52 -8.31 9.72 2.98
N TYR A 53 -9.44 10.17 3.54
CA TYR A 53 -10.27 11.25 2.97
C TYR A 53 -10.15 12.58 3.73
N ARG A 54 -9.18 12.74 4.63
CA ARG A 54 -9.13 13.86 5.59
C ARG A 54 -8.77 15.21 4.98
N VAL A 55 -8.10 15.23 3.83
CA VAL A 55 -7.58 16.48 3.27
C VAL A 55 -8.50 16.99 2.16
N HIS A 56 -9.38 17.96 2.48
CA HIS A 56 -10.25 18.64 1.51
C HIS A 56 -11.11 17.71 0.63
N GLY A 57 -11.50 16.53 1.13
CA GLY A 57 -12.24 15.53 0.36
C GLY A 57 -11.43 14.84 -0.75
N VAL A 58 -10.13 15.10 -0.82
CA VAL A 58 -9.21 14.39 -1.73
C VAL A 58 -8.89 13.03 -1.14
N ALA A 59 -9.18 11.96 -1.89
CA ALA A 59 -8.76 10.62 -1.53
C ALA A 59 -7.23 10.54 -1.62
N TYR A 60 -6.57 10.28 -0.50
CA TYR A 60 -5.13 10.04 -0.46
C TYR A 60 -4.87 8.53 -0.33
N GLU A 61 -4.30 7.93 -1.37
CA GLU A 61 -3.89 6.52 -1.38
C GLU A 61 -2.49 6.43 -0.77
N PHE A 62 -2.41 6.19 0.53
CA PHE A 62 -1.12 6.22 1.23
C PHE A 62 -0.41 4.87 1.24
N MET A 63 -1.10 3.75 1.02
CA MET A 63 -0.50 2.43 1.01
C MET A 63 -1.21 1.48 0.04
N ARG A 64 -0.44 0.61 -0.61
CA ARG A 64 -0.93 -0.54 -1.38
C ARG A 64 -0.39 -1.82 -0.79
N PHE A 65 -1.26 -2.79 -0.68
CA PHE A 65 -0.96 -4.10 -0.13
C PHE A 65 -1.06 -5.14 -1.23
N ASP A 66 0.05 -5.82 -1.48
CA ASP A 66 0.19 -6.96 -2.39
C ASP A 66 0.72 -8.20 -1.67
N ASN A 67 0.96 -8.08 -0.36
CA ASN A 67 1.43 -9.11 0.56
C ASN A 67 0.33 -9.47 1.57
N VAL A 68 0.57 -10.52 2.34
CA VAL A 68 -0.33 -10.94 3.41
C VAL A 68 -0.15 -10.04 4.63
N TYR A 69 -1.19 -9.28 4.92
CA TYR A 69 -1.33 -8.47 6.13
C TYR A 69 -2.66 -8.81 6.79
N ALA A 70 -2.70 -8.78 8.12
CA ALA A 70 -3.96 -8.84 8.87
C ALA A 70 -4.60 -7.45 8.93
N MET A 71 -5.50 -7.15 8.01
CA MET A 71 -6.25 -5.89 7.99
C MET A 71 -7.24 -5.87 9.14
N GLY A 72 -7.02 -5.03 10.13
CA GLY A 72 -7.68 -5.04 11.43
C GLY A 72 -6.80 -5.61 12.56
N GLY A 73 -5.66 -6.23 12.23
CA GLY A 73 -4.69 -6.75 13.21
C GLY A 73 -4.01 -5.66 14.02
N MET A 74 -3.67 -4.54 13.39
CA MET A 74 -3.14 -3.35 14.07
C MET A 74 -4.16 -2.83 15.10
N GLU A 75 -5.41 -2.70 14.69
CA GLU A 75 -6.48 -2.25 15.58
C GLU A 75 -6.69 -3.19 16.75
N TYR A 76 -6.55 -4.51 16.54
CA TYR A 76 -6.58 -5.49 17.61
C TYR A 76 -5.43 -5.28 18.60
N ILE A 77 -4.19 -5.17 18.12
CA ILE A 77 -2.99 -4.99 18.98
C ILE A 77 -3.07 -3.68 19.79
N MET A 78 -3.69 -2.64 19.23
CA MET A 78 -3.83 -1.33 19.84
C MET A 78 -5.15 -1.18 20.65
N ASP A 79 -5.90 -2.24 20.88
CA ASP A 79 -7.19 -2.24 21.58
C ASP A 79 -8.24 -1.30 20.97
N MET A 80 -8.12 -1.00 19.69
CA MET A 80 -9.05 -0.13 18.97
C MET A 80 -10.34 -0.87 18.63
N LYS A 81 -11.46 -0.14 18.72
CA LYS A 81 -12.80 -0.70 18.42
C LYS A 81 -13.22 -0.49 16.97
N THR A 82 -12.61 0.47 16.29
CA THR A 82 -12.97 0.86 14.91
C THR A 82 -11.75 0.85 14.02
N TYR A 83 -11.96 0.53 12.73
CA TYR A 83 -10.91 0.62 11.71
C TYR A 83 -10.42 2.05 11.56
N ARG A 84 -9.12 2.21 11.34
CA ARG A 84 -8.46 3.51 11.22
C ARG A 84 -8.31 3.97 9.77
N THR A 85 -8.69 3.13 8.82
CA THR A 85 -8.57 3.44 7.39
C THR A 85 -9.67 2.79 6.57
N THR A 86 -9.91 3.33 5.37
CA THR A 86 -10.78 2.72 4.37
C THR A 86 -9.94 1.87 3.43
N LEU A 87 -10.35 0.61 3.19
CA LEU A 87 -9.67 -0.32 2.27
C LEU A 87 -10.53 -0.57 1.02
N ARG A 88 -9.88 -0.50 -0.14
CA ARG A 88 -10.50 -0.71 -1.44
C ARG A 88 -9.66 -1.64 -2.31
N THR A 89 -10.32 -2.48 -3.10
CA THR A 89 -9.66 -3.34 -4.09
C THR A 89 -9.20 -2.53 -5.30
N VAL A 90 -7.94 -2.70 -5.72
CA VAL A 90 -7.35 -2.10 -6.93
C VAL A 90 -7.47 -3.03 -8.13
N THR A 91 -7.47 -4.34 -7.87
CA THR A 91 -7.69 -5.41 -8.85
C THR A 91 -8.82 -6.30 -8.36
N ARG A 92 -9.21 -7.32 -9.14
CA ARG A 92 -9.98 -8.43 -8.57
C ARG A 92 -9.12 -9.11 -7.50
N CYS A 93 -9.70 -9.36 -6.32
CA CYS A 93 -9.02 -9.89 -5.15
C CYS A 93 -9.73 -11.13 -4.61
N THR A 94 -8.94 -12.09 -4.15
CA THR A 94 -9.39 -13.16 -3.25
C THR A 94 -9.00 -12.74 -1.84
N VAL A 95 -9.98 -12.55 -0.97
CA VAL A 95 -9.80 -12.08 0.40
C VAL A 95 -10.27 -13.16 1.36
N VAL A 96 -9.48 -13.45 2.37
CA VAL A 96 -9.83 -14.34 3.46
C VAL A 96 -10.27 -13.51 4.65
N LYS A 97 -11.42 -13.81 5.20
CA LYS A 97 -12.04 -13.13 6.32
C LYS A 97 -12.11 -14.05 7.54
N MET A 98 -11.77 -13.52 8.70
CA MET A 98 -11.89 -14.19 10.01
C MET A 98 -12.58 -13.24 10.98
N SER A 99 -13.39 -13.76 11.90
CA SER A 99 -13.95 -12.91 12.96
C SER A 99 -12.85 -12.41 13.91
N ARG A 100 -13.03 -11.19 14.44
CA ARG A 100 -12.12 -10.62 15.46
C ARG A 100 -11.95 -11.57 16.65
N ALA A 101 -13.01 -12.21 17.09
CA ALA A 101 -12.96 -13.15 18.23
C ALA A 101 -12.06 -14.37 17.95
N ASN A 102 -12.10 -14.93 16.73
CA ASN A 102 -11.21 -16.02 16.35
C ASN A 102 -9.76 -15.54 16.22
N PHE A 103 -9.53 -14.34 15.68
CA PHE A 103 -8.20 -13.76 15.61
C PHE A 103 -7.62 -13.53 17.01
N GLU A 104 -8.39 -12.96 17.93
CA GLU A 104 -8.02 -12.76 19.33
C GLU A 104 -7.68 -14.08 20.03
N LYS A 105 -8.52 -15.11 19.85
CA LYS A 105 -8.27 -16.45 20.38
C LYS A 105 -6.96 -17.02 19.85
N TRP A 106 -6.67 -16.84 18.55
CA TRP A 106 -5.42 -17.31 17.95
C TRP A 106 -4.21 -16.56 18.51
N MET A 107 -4.22 -15.21 18.49
CA MET A 107 -3.12 -14.38 19.00
C MET A 107 -2.84 -14.63 20.49
N SER A 108 -3.88 -14.90 21.29
CA SER A 108 -3.73 -15.21 22.72
C SER A 108 -3.14 -16.60 22.98
N ALA A 109 -3.35 -17.54 22.07
CA ALA A 109 -2.87 -18.93 22.21
C ALA A 109 -1.50 -19.17 21.54
N ASP A 110 -1.10 -18.32 20.59
CA ASP A 110 0.11 -18.49 19.80
C ASP A 110 1.00 -17.23 19.88
N ILE A 111 1.98 -17.28 20.78
CA ILE A 111 2.93 -16.17 20.97
C ILE A 111 3.77 -15.89 19.71
N HIS A 112 4.00 -16.89 18.85
CA HIS A 112 4.76 -16.71 17.60
C HIS A 112 3.94 -15.91 16.59
N ALA A 113 2.63 -16.23 16.46
CA ALA A 113 1.71 -15.46 15.62
C ALA A 113 1.58 -14.02 16.11
N LEU A 114 1.39 -13.81 17.40
CA LEU A 114 1.34 -12.47 18.00
C LEU A 114 2.61 -11.67 17.74
N LYS A 115 3.79 -12.28 17.93
CA LYS A 115 5.08 -11.63 17.68
C LYS A 115 5.28 -11.30 16.21
N GLN A 116 4.83 -12.17 15.29
CA GLN A 116 4.87 -11.94 13.85
C GLN A 116 3.99 -10.74 13.48
N GLU A 117 2.78 -10.67 14.00
CA GLU A 117 1.85 -9.56 13.75
C GLU A 117 2.39 -8.25 14.32
N ALA A 118 2.86 -8.25 15.57
CA ALA A 118 3.48 -7.08 16.19
C ALA A 118 4.69 -6.57 15.40
N LYS A 119 5.51 -7.48 14.85
CA LYS A 119 6.64 -7.13 13.98
C LYS A 119 6.19 -6.48 12.67
N GLN A 120 5.12 -6.98 12.04
CA GLN A 120 4.57 -6.38 10.82
C GLN A 120 4.06 -4.96 11.08
N VAL A 121 3.31 -4.76 12.16
CA VAL A 121 2.82 -3.44 12.58
C VAL A 121 3.99 -2.48 12.88
N ALA A 122 5.00 -2.94 13.62
CA ALA A 122 6.17 -2.13 13.93
C ALA A 122 6.95 -1.73 12.67
N ASN A 123 7.17 -2.66 11.75
CA ASN A 123 7.84 -2.38 10.47
C ASN A 123 7.04 -1.35 9.64
N TYR A 124 5.73 -1.52 9.56
CA TYR A 124 4.85 -0.55 8.90
C TYR A 124 5.02 0.86 9.50
N LEU A 125 4.95 1.00 10.83
CA LEU A 125 5.11 2.29 11.50
C LEU A 125 6.49 2.90 11.30
N LEU A 126 7.55 2.09 11.28
CA LEU A 126 8.90 2.55 11.00
C LEU A 126 9.04 3.07 9.56
N GLU A 127 8.49 2.35 8.59
CA GLU A 127 8.51 2.75 7.17
C GLU A 127 7.71 4.05 6.95
N GLU A 128 6.51 4.15 7.51
CA GLU A 128 5.69 5.36 7.42
C GLU A 128 6.36 6.56 8.11
N GLY A 129 6.99 6.34 9.27
CA GLY A 129 7.77 7.38 9.93
C GLY A 129 8.98 7.84 9.11
N ARG A 130 9.67 6.95 8.40
CA ARG A 130 10.76 7.30 7.47
C ARG A 130 10.24 8.08 6.27
N LYS A 131 9.18 7.59 5.62
CA LYS A 131 8.53 8.28 4.49
C LYS A 131 8.07 9.69 4.87
N GLY A 132 7.40 9.84 6.02
CA GLY A 132 6.95 11.12 6.51
C GLY A 132 8.09 12.13 6.67
N ARG A 133 9.22 11.73 7.27
CA ARG A 133 10.40 12.58 7.40
C ARG A 133 10.99 12.96 6.04
N THR A 134 11.11 12.00 5.13
CA THR A 134 11.62 12.23 3.77
C THR A 134 10.76 13.24 3.02
N LEU A 135 9.43 13.11 3.10
CA LEU A 135 8.50 14.01 2.42
C LEU A 135 8.59 15.46 2.91
N LEU A 136 9.10 15.73 4.13
CA LEU A 136 9.31 17.11 4.61
C LEU A 136 10.34 17.88 3.76
N PHE A 137 11.31 17.20 3.18
CA PHE A 137 12.40 17.81 2.42
C PHE A 137 12.18 17.75 0.90
N LEU A 138 11.24 16.95 0.41
CA LEU A 138 11.01 16.77 -1.02
C LEU A 138 10.01 17.79 -1.58
N GLN A 139 10.38 18.41 -2.72
CA GLN A 139 9.48 19.25 -3.50
C GLN A 139 8.61 18.41 -4.48
N GLY A 140 7.69 19.08 -5.19
CA GLY A 140 6.69 18.39 -6.00
C GLY A 140 7.25 17.40 -7.02
N ALA A 141 8.31 17.77 -7.77
CA ALA A 141 8.92 16.86 -8.75
C ALA A 141 9.65 15.69 -8.07
N ASP A 142 10.30 15.93 -6.94
CA ASP A 142 11.06 14.91 -6.21
C ASP A 142 10.12 13.89 -5.55
N ARG A 143 8.98 14.33 -5.00
CA ARG A 143 7.92 13.43 -4.50
C ARG A 143 7.36 12.54 -5.60
N LEU A 144 7.15 13.11 -6.80
CA LEU A 144 6.71 12.34 -7.95
C LEU A 144 7.78 11.34 -8.38
N SER A 145 9.05 11.74 -8.42
CA SER A 145 10.18 10.85 -8.76
C SER A 145 10.29 9.69 -7.77
N MET A 146 10.19 9.96 -6.46
CA MET A 146 10.18 8.93 -5.41
C MET A 146 9.04 7.91 -5.61
N LEU A 147 7.82 8.40 -5.87
CA LEU A 147 6.68 7.53 -6.16
C LEU A 147 6.91 6.67 -7.41
N LEU A 148 7.51 7.23 -8.47
CA LEU A 148 7.79 6.49 -9.71
C LEU A 148 8.86 5.41 -9.49
N VAL A 149 9.90 5.69 -8.70
CA VAL A 149 10.91 4.70 -8.30
C VAL A 149 10.25 3.55 -7.53
N GLU A 150 9.46 3.85 -6.49
CA GLU A 150 8.75 2.84 -5.70
C GLU A 150 7.81 1.99 -6.55
N ARG A 151 7.07 2.63 -7.46
CA ARG A 151 6.16 1.90 -8.37
C ARG A 151 6.91 1.06 -9.41
N PHE A 152 8.05 1.50 -9.87
CA PHE A 152 8.88 0.73 -10.79
C PHE A 152 9.38 -0.56 -10.12
N GLU A 153 9.94 -0.46 -8.92
CA GLU A 153 10.45 -1.60 -8.15
C GLU A 153 9.35 -2.64 -7.87
N ARG A 154 8.10 -2.19 -7.66
CA ARG A 154 6.99 -3.10 -7.33
C ARG A 154 6.23 -3.62 -8.54
N TYR A 155 6.07 -2.84 -9.60
CA TYR A 155 5.07 -3.13 -10.65
C TYR A 155 5.62 -3.12 -12.07
N ALA A 156 6.90 -2.82 -12.29
CA ALA A 156 7.48 -2.89 -13.61
C ALA A 156 7.48 -4.33 -14.14
N LYS A 157 7.17 -4.48 -15.41
CA LYS A 157 7.23 -5.76 -16.11
C LYS A 157 8.18 -5.63 -17.29
N ASN A 158 9.12 -6.57 -17.38
CA ASN A 158 10.15 -6.55 -18.44
C ASN A 158 10.88 -5.21 -18.57
N GLY A 159 11.22 -4.57 -17.43
CA GLY A 159 11.93 -3.31 -17.41
C GLY A 159 11.10 -2.08 -17.82
N LEU A 160 9.77 -2.19 -17.83
CA LEU A 160 8.87 -1.09 -18.18
C LEU A 160 7.75 -0.94 -17.13
N LEU A 161 7.62 0.24 -16.58
CA LEU A 161 6.48 0.66 -15.75
C LEU A 161 5.51 1.46 -16.61
N GLN A 162 4.26 1.03 -16.66
CA GLN A 162 3.15 1.86 -17.12
C GLN A 162 2.36 2.38 -15.93
N VAL A 163 2.38 3.71 -15.73
CA VAL A 163 1.66 4.36 -14.62
C VAL A 163 0.16 4.30 -14.86
N ARG A 164 -0.56 3.67 -13.93
CA ARG A 164 -2.02 3.57 -13.96
C ARG A 164 -2.66 4.71 -13.16
N GLY A 165 -3.91 5.06 -13.52
CA GLY A 165 -4.69 6.08 -12.82
C GLY A 165 -4.45 7.52 -13.28
N GLY A 166 -3.56 7.73 -14.26
CA GLY A 166 -3.32 9.06 -14.84
C GLY A 166 -2.83 10.10 -13.80
N GLN A 167 -3.07 11.37 -14.10
CA GLN A 167 -2.63 12.47 -13.24
C GLN A 167 -3.40 12.53 -11.90
N GLN A 168 -4.67 12.12 -11.90
CA GLN A 168 -5.46 12.06 -10.66
C GLN A 168 -4.92 10.97 -9.72
N GLY A 169 -4.56 9.80 -10.24
CA GLY A 169 -3.94 8.74 -9.44
C GLY A 169 -2.57 9.15 -8.88
N LEU A 170 -1.79 9.95 -9.63
CA LEU A 170 -0.55 10.53 -9.11
C LEU A 170 -0.80 11.58 -8.03
N SER A 171 -1.81 12.45 -8.22
CA SER A 171 -2.24 13.43 -7.22
C SER A 171 -2.62 12.74 -5.90
N ASN A 172 -3.45 11.71 -5.98
CA ASN A 172 -3.91 10.95 -4.82
C ASN A 172 -2.75 10.23 -4.08
N SER A 173 -1.77 9.71 -4.83
CA SER A 173 -0.63 8.97 -4.24
C SER A 173 0.48 9.86 -3.71
N THR A 174 0.60 11.11 -4.18
CA THR A 174 1.65 12.04 -3.72
C THR A 174 1.17 13.07 -2.72
N GLY A 175 -0.16 13.23 -2.58
CA GLY A 175 -0.76 14.34 -1.85
C GLY A 175 -0.58 15.71 -2.52
N LEU A 176 -0.12 15.76 -3.78
CA LEU A 176 0.09 16.99 -4.53
C LEU A 176 -1.17 17.34 -5.33
N CYS A 177 -1.49 18.63 -5.43
CA CYS A 177 -2.60 19.05 -6.29
C CYS A 177 -2.28 18.79 -7.78
N LEU A 178 -3.34 18.65 -8.59
CA LEU A 178 -3.23 18.37 -10.04
C LEU A 178 -2.33 19.36 -10.79
N LYS A 179 -2.37 20.66 -10.43
CA LYS A 179 -1.51 21.68 -11.03
C LYS A 179 -0.03 21.39 -10.80
N THR A 180 0.33 20.96 -9.59
CA THR A 180 1.70 20.57 -9.25
C THR A 180 2.10 19.29 -9.95
N ILE A 181 1.22 18.28 -10.00
CA ILE A 181 1.45 17.04 -10.76
C ILE A 181 1.72 17.34 -12.23
N ASN A 182 0.89 18.14 -12.88
CA ASN A 182 1.06 18.48 -14.30
C ASN A 182 2.40 19.17 -14.56
N ARG A 183 2.78 20.10 -13.69
CA ARG A 183 4.07 20.79 -13.78
C ARG A 183 5.24 19.82 -13.57
N SER A 184 5.14 18.90 -12.60
CA SER A 184 6.15 17.88 -12.31
C SER A 184 6.30 16.88 -13.45
N VAL A 185 5.18 16.37 -13.99
CA VAL A 185 5.18 15.47 -15.16
C VAL A 185 5.83 16.14 -16.37
N LYS A 186 5.50 17.41 -16.64
CA LYS A 186 6.11 18.18 -17.73
C LYS A 186 7.63 18.29 -17.52
N LYS A 187 8.08 18.71 -16.33
CA LYS A 187 9.50 18.83 -15.97
C LYS A 187 10.26 17.52 -16.16
N LEU A 188 9.73 16.41 -15.62
CA LEU A 188 10.38 15.09 -15.72
C LEU A 188 10.42 14.58 -17.17
N SER A 189 9.39 14.86 -17.97
CA SER A 189 9.36 14.52 -19.40
C SER A 189 10.38 15.32 -20.20
N GLU A 190 10.49 16.63 -19.98
CA GLU A 190 11.49 17.50 -20.62
C GLU A 190 12.93 17.10 -20.27
N GLN A 191 13.15 16.56 -19.07
CA GLN A 191 14.43 16.01 -18.62
C GLN A 191 14.70 14.59 -19.13
N GLY A 192 13.77 13.98 -19.87
CA GLY A 192 13.87 12.61 -20.36
C GLY A 192 13.84 11.53 -19.25
N LEU A 193 13.33 11.89 -18.06
CA LEU A 193 13.24 10.99 -16.91
C LEU A 193 11.97 10.12 -16.94
N ILE A 194 11.00 10.49 -17.74
CA ILE A 194 9.80 9.74 -18.05
C ILE A 194 9.41 9.93 -19.50
N THR A 195 8.66 9.00 -20.07
CA THR A 195 8.06 9.11 -21.39
C THR A 195 6.55 9.36 -21.24
N LYS A 196 6.04 10.38 -21.94
CA LYS A 196 4.62 10.70 -21.98
C LYS A 196 4.04 10.37 -23.35
N GLU A 197 3.09 9.43 -23.40
CA GLU A 197 2.34 9.05 -24.59
C GLU A 197 0.85 9.34 -24.39
N GLY A 198 0.39 10.48 -24.87
CA GLY A 198 -0.96 10.97 -24.60
C GLY A 198 -1.23 11.10 -23.09
N ASN A 199 -2.16 10.28 -22.58
CA ASN A 199 -2.46 10.24 -21.15
C ASN A 199 -1.67 9.16 -20.37
N LYS A 200 -0.80 8.40 -21.04
CA LYS A 200 0.04 7.39 -20.41
C LYS A 200 1.38 7.98 -20.01
N ILE A 201 1.88 7.57 -18.87
CA ILE A 201 3.21 7.86 -18.37
C ILE A 201 3.94 6.53 -18.28
N LEU A 202 5.10 6.46 -18.93
CA LEU A 202 5.94 5.27 -18.97
C LEU A 202 7.29 5.60 -18.33
N VAL A 203 7.87 4.61 -17.67
CA VAL A 203 9.24 4.67 -17.14
C VAL A 203 9.93 3.37 -17.55
N ASP A 204 11.00 3.48 -18.32
CA ASP A 204 11.86 2.37 -18.67
C ASP A 204 12.98 2.17 -17.65
N GLN A 205 13.79 1.11 -17.83
CA GLN A 205 14.89 0.76 -16.93
C GLN A 205 15.91 1.90 -16.79
N SER A 206 16.31 2.54 -17.90
CA SER A 206 17.27 3.64 -17.89
C SER A 206 16.73 4.88 -17.17
N GLN A 207 15.46 5.20 -17.40
CA GLN A 207 14.77 6.29 -16.72
C GLN A 207 14.64 6.03 -15.22
N TYR A 208 14.32 4.78 -14.83
CA TYR A 208 14.27 4.36 -13.42
C TYR A 208 15.63 4.55 -12.73
N GLU A 209 16.72 4.10 -13.33
CA GLU A 209 18.06 4.23 -12.75
C GLU A 209 18.46 5.69 -12.53
N ARG A 210 18.15 6.55 -13.50
CA ARG A 210 18.38 7.99 -13.37
C ARG A 210 17.49 8.65 -12.30
N LEU A 211 16.21 8.26 -12.21
CA LEU A 211 15.32 8.71 -11.15
C LEU A 211 15.83 8.29 -9.77
N LYS A 212 16.27 7.03 -9.64
CA LYS A 212 16.83 6.48 -8.40
C LYS A 212 18.10 7.21 -7.99
N GLU A 213 18.99 7.51 -8.91
CA GLU A 213 20.21 8.30 -8.64
C GLU A 213 19.87 9.72 -8.15
N ILE A 214 18.89 10.39 -8.75
CA ILE A 214 18.45 11.72 -8.30
C ILE A 214 17.89 11.66 -6.88
N ILE A 215 17.04 10.68 -6.60
CA ILE A 215 16.42 10.53 -5.28
C ILE A 215 17.46 10.14 -4.24
N SER A 216 18.42 9.27 -4.54
CA SER A 216 19.47 8.87 -3.60
C SER A 216 20.38 10.02 -3.18
N LYS A 217 20.57 11.03 -4.02
CA LYS A 217 21.32 12.26 -3.69
C LYS A 217 20.56 13.19 -2.74
N ILE A 218 19.23 13.13 -2.74
CA ILE A 218 18.36 13.96 -1.89
C ILE A 218 18.07 13.25 -0.57
N VAL A 219 17.88 11.94 -0.64
CA VAL A 219 17.57 11.06 0.46
C VAL A 219 18.73 10.10 0.60
N THR A 220 19.58 10.32 1.60
CA THR A 220 20.61 9.32 1.95
C THR A 220 19.87 8.08 2.44
N LEU A 221 19.68 7.12 1.55
CA LEU A 221 19.15 5.79 1.89
C LEU A 221 20.34 5.01 2.44
N GLU A 222 20.54 5.06 3.77
CA GLU A 222 21.38 4.09 4.47
C GLU A 222 20.69 2.74 4.57
#